data_37737e04da6c76ba7acfaee506bc782c
#
_entry.id   37737e04da6c76ba7acfaee506bc782c
#
_cell.length_a   1.000
_cell.length_b   1.000
_cell.length_c   1.000
_cell.angle_alpha   90.00
_cell.angle_beta   90.00
_cell.angle_gamma   90.00
#
_symmetry.space_group_name_H-M   'P 1'
#
loop_
_entity.id
_entity.type
_entity.pdbx_description
1 polymer ?
#
loop_
_entity_poly.entity_id
_entity_poly.type
_entity_poly.pdbx_seq_one_letter_code
_entity_poly.pdbx_strand_id
1 'polypeptide(L)'
;MSSVPARRATIADVAREAGVSTSTASVVFSGKVNVADATREKVRAAAAALGYAGPDPRAASLRLGRSGIVGVVLGGELRHAFLDPVTTAMMDGLTDALAEVSTGILLLRDDPHEDEAPPVAEAPVDAVVLIGCSGRTRAALEIVRQRGLPVVVIEGDAGDDVPRVTLDNREASAEIARHVRGLGHADVATVTLPLDADRVRGPITAERVSMAKVDVTLDRLAGFREVYPDAPGVTAGASLVDDGMIAARSLLADADGMLLAERPTAIVAQSDLLAVGVIRAAEELGLKVPEDLTVVGFDGIAADGLGSLRLTTIAQPAVAKGRAAGEQVTRMLSGEPGESVHFTCTFREGETSAPPRAL
;
A
#
# COMPACT_ATOMS: atom_id res chain seq x y z
N MET A 1 -6.15 30.34 36.95
CA MET A 1 -6.83 31.38 36.15
C MET A 1 -7.03 30.79 34.73
N SER A 2 -8.26 30.36 34.45
CA SER A 2 -8.61 29.75 33.16
C SER A 2 -8.76 30.90 32.14
N SER A 3 -7.83 31.00 31.20
CA SER A 3 -7.93 31.99 30.11
C SER A 3 -9.04 31.54 29.17
N VAL A 4 -10.13 32.29 29.12
CA VAL A 4 -11.15 32.14 28.08
C VAL A 4 -10.44 32.33 26.74
N PRO A 5 -10.52 31.38 25.79
CA PRO A 5 -9.87 31.56 24.50
C PRO A 5 -10.46 32.81 23.80
N ALA A 6 -9.58 33.71 23.38
CA ALA A 6 -9.96 34.91 22.66
C ALA A 6 -10.75 34.48 21.39
N ARG A 7 -11.92 35.10 21.21
CA ARG A 7 -12.78 34.87 20.04
C ARG A 7 -11.96 35.07 18.76
N ARG A 8 -11.84 34.07 17.92
CA ARG A 8 -11.17 34.20 16.61
C ARG A 8 -11.92 35.21 15.75
N ALA A 9 -11.15 36.13 15.11
CA ALA A 9 -11.71 37.06 14.14
C ALA A 9 -12.44 36.29 13.02
N THR A 10 -13.52 36.81 12.54
CA THR A 10 -14.36 36.26 11.45
C THR A 10 -14.22 37.09 10.19
N ILE A 11 -14.63 36.51 9.04
CA ILE A 11 -14.66 37.26 7.76
C ILE A 11 -15.56 38.49 7.84
N ALA A 12 -16.60 38.48 8.70
CA ALA A 12 -17.46 39.64 8.94
C ALA A 12 -16.73 40.74 9.69
N ASP A 13 -15.84 40.40 10.62
CA ASP A 13 -15.01 41.36 11.33
C ASP A 13 -14.00 42.02 10.37
N VAL A 14 -13.37 41.21 9.48
CA VAL A 14 -12.46 41.72 8.41
C VAL A 14 -13.25 42.65 7.46
N ALA A 15 -14.42 42.25 7.01
CA ALA A 15 -15.24 43.08 6.12
C ALA A 15 -15.58 44.45 6.74
N ARG A 16 -15.93 44.47 8.03
CA ARG A 16 -16.21 45.69 8.80
C ARG A 16 -15.00 46.60 8.90
N GLU A 17 -13.85 46.04 9.25
CA GLU A 17 -12.57 46.75 9.37
C GLU A 17 -12.11 47.34 8.02
N ALA A 18 -12.26 46.58 6.93
CA ALA A 18 -11.88 46.99 5.57
C ALA A 18 -12.93 47.94 4.93
N GLY A 19 -14.10 48.15 5.53
CA GLY A 19 -15.15 48.99 4.95
C GLY A 19 -15.79 48.39 3.68
N VAL A 20 -15.89 47.06 3.59
CA VAL A 20 -16.47 46.34 2.43
C VAL A 20 -17.56 45.39 2.86
N SER A 21 -18.32 44.84 1.89
CA SER A 21 -19.28 43.79 2.18
C SER A 21 -18.62 42.49 2.54
N THR A 22 -19.27 41.62 3.34
CA THR A 22 -18.76 40.28 3.68
C THR A 22 -18.52 39.44 2.43
N SER A 23 -19.34 39.60 1.39
CA SER A 23 -19.15 38.92 0.11
C SER A 23 -17.86 39.40 -0.60
N THR A 24 -17.60 40.70 -0.60
CA THR A 24 -16.37 41.26 -1.17
C THR A 24 -15.14 40.77 -0.43
N ALA A 25 -15.14 40.76 0.90
CA ALA A 25 -14.07 40.23 1.70
C ALA A 25 -13.84 38.73 1.40
N SER A 26 -14.91 37.93 1.31
CA SER A 26 -14.84 36.49 0.99
C SER A 26 -14.25 36.23 -0.40
N VAL A 27 -14.60 37.03 -1.40
CA VAL A 27 -14.08 36.93 -2.77
C VAL A 27 -12.57 37.20 -2.81
N VAL A 28 -12.05 38.14 -2.03
CA VAL A 28 -10.60 38.42 -1.94
C VAL A 28 -9.83 37.19 -1.45
N PHE A 29 -10.37 36.42 -0.51
CA PHE A 29 -9.74 35.19 0.01
C PHE A 29 -9.92 33.98 -0.92
N SER A 30 -11.02 33.92 -1.66
CA SER A 30 -11.29 32.78 -2.57
C SER A 30 -10.53 32.86 -3.89
N GLY A 31 -10.06 34.04 -4.30
CA GLY A 31 -9.35 34.27 -5.57
C GLY A 31 -10.17 34.05 -6.85
N LYS A 32 -11.45 33.70 -6.73
CA LYS A 32 -12.32 33.26 -7.86
C LYS A 32 -12.82 34.40 -8.75
N VAL A 33 -12.75 35.65 -8.31
CA VAL A 33 -13.24 36.82 -9.05
C VAL A 33 -12.21 37.95 -8.96
N ASN A 34 -12.05 38.70 -10.04
CA ASN A 34 -11.16 39.86 -10.06
C ASN A 34 -11.72 41.00 -9.18
N VAL A 35 -11.03 41.34 -8.11
CA VAL A 35 -11.33 42.46 -7.24
C VAL A 35 -10.26 43.51 -7.49
N ALA A 36 -10.64 44.81 -7.50
CA ALA A 36 -9.70 45.92 -7.67
C ALA A 36 -8.56 45.83 -6.64
N ASP A 37 -7.32 46.06 -7.07
CA ASP A 37 -6.13 45.85 -6.24
C ASP A 37 -6.18 46.68 -4.95
N ALA A 38 -6.66 47.91 -5.00
CA ALA A 38 -6.86 48.77 -3.83
C ALA A 38 -7.84 48.15 -2.80
N THR A 39 -8.88 47.43 -3.25
CA THR A 39 -9.84 46.73 -2.36
C THR A 39 -9.20 45.48 -1.79
N ARG A 40 -8.45 44.73 -2.60
CA ARG A 40 -7.70 43.54 -2.16
C ARG A 40 -6.70 43.88 -1.06
N GLU A 41 -5.98 45.01 -1.24
CA GLU A 41 -4.99 45.47 -0.28
C GLU A 41 -5.62 45.90 1.05
N LYS A 42 -6.75 46.64 1.01
CA LYS A 42 -7.52 47.02 2.21
C LYS A 42 -7.98 45.81 2.99
N VAL A 43 -8.54 44.79 2.31
CA VAL A 43 -9.03 43.56 2.97
C VAL A 43 -7.89 42.74 3.58
N ARG A 44 -6.74 42.64 2.90
CA ARG A 44 -5.57 41.96 3.43
C ARG A 44 -4.97 42.68 4.64
N ALA A 45 -4.87 44.02 4.59
CA ALA A 45 -4.39 44.83 5.71
C ALA A 45 -5.32 44.67 6.96
N ALA A 46 -6.64 44.74 6.76
CA ALA A 46 -7.61 44.49 7.83
C ALA A 46 -7.50 43.08 8.42
N ALA A 47 -7.33 42.08 7.58
CA ALA A 47 -7.13 40.69 8.03
C ALA A 47 -5.86 40.53 8.86
N ALA A 48 -4.75 41.12 8.42
CA ALA A 48 -3.48 41.11 9.15
C ALA A 48 -3.61 41.82 10.52
N ALA A 49 -4.27 42.96 10.57
CA ALA A 49 -4.52 43.69 11.81
C ALA A 49 -5.36 42.92 12.84
N LEU A 50 -6.31 42.13 12.36
CA LEU A 50 -7.17 41.27 13.19
C LEU A 50 -6.61 39.87 13.45
N GLY A 51 -5.44 39.52 12.93
CA GLY A 51 -4.90 38.16 13.01
C GLY A 51 -5.77 37.11 12.31
N TYR A 52 -6.51 37.51 11.28
CA TYR A 52 -7.38 36.60 10.52
C TYR A 52 -6.59 35.91 9.41
N ALA A 53 -6.40 34.60 9.55
CA ALA A 53 -5.59 33.81 8.60
C ALA A 53 -6.38 33.33 7.36
N GLY A 54 -7.67 33.66 7.25
CA GLY A 54 -8.54 33.19 6.17
C GLY A 54 -9.83 32.50 6.67
N PRO A 55 -10.73 32.14 5.76
CA PRO A 55 -11.93 31.37 6.10
C PRO A 55 -11.57 30.07 6.81
N ASP A 56 -12.35 29.69 7.83
CA ASP A 56 -12.18 28.39 8.48
C ASP A 56 -12.42 27.26 7.44
N PRO A 57 -11.43 26.41 7.17
CA PRO A 57 -11.59 25.30 6.22
C PRO A 57 -12.78 24.40 6.55
N ARG A 58 -13.09 24.19 7.83
CA ARG A 58 -14.23 23.38 8.26
C ARG A 58 -15.57 24.00 7.84
N ALA A 59 -15.72 25.31 8.05
CA ALA A 59 -16.91 26.04 7.61
C ALA A 59 -17.01 26.09 6.07
N ALA A 60 -15.89 26.15 5.38
CA ALA A 60 -15.83 26.08 3.92
C ALA A 60 -16.28 24.69 3.42
N SER A 61 -15.79 23.61 4.01
CA SER A 61 -16.16 22.22 3.68
C SER A 61 -17.65 21.97 3.89
N LEU A 62 -18.20 22.38 5.02
CA LEU A 62 -19.63 22.25 5.31
C LEU A 62 -20.49 22.99 4.27
N ARG A 63 -20.08 24.19 3.86
CA ARG A 63 -20.81 24.99 2.85
C ARG A 63 -20.71 24.39 1.45
N LEU A 64 -19.58 23.76 1.12
CA LEU A 64 -19.33 23.14 -0.18
C LEU A 64 -19.87 21.71 -0.26
N GLY A 65 -20.21 21.09 0.88
CA GLY A 65 -20.58 19.69 0.97
C GLY A 65 -19.44 18.74 0.61
N ARG A 66 -18.19 19.22 0.66
CA ARG A 66 -16.98 18.45 0.34
C ARG A 66 -15.86 18.81 1.30
N SER A 67 -15.15 17.79 1.77
CA SER A 67 -14.01 17.95 2.68
C SER A 67 -12.71 18.32 1.95
N GLY A 68 -12.57 17.95 0.69
CA GLY A 68 -11.32 18.00 -0.06
C GLY A 68 -10.31 16.97 0.44
N ILE A 69 -10.78 15.84 0.97
CA ILE A 69 -9.92 14.79 1.55
C ILE A 69 -10.29 13.44 0.95
N VAL A 70 -9.28 12.68 0.54
CA VAL A 70 -9.39 11.26 0.18
C VAL A 70 -8.87 10.42 1.33
N GLY A 71 -9.67 9.46 1.80
CA GLY A 71 -9.25 8.47 2.77
C GLY A 71 -8.44 7.36 2.11
N VAL A 72 -7.29 7.00 2.68
CA VAL A 72 -6.52 5.81 2.27
C VAL A 72 -6.53 4.84 3.43
N VAL A 73 -7.17 3.71 3.24
CA VAL A 73 -7.27 2.64 4.26
C VAL A 73 -6.13 1.66 4.04
N LEU A 74 -5.29 1.52 5.04
CA LEU A 74 -4.16 0.61 5.07
C LEU A 74 -4.42 -0.50 6.09
N GLY A 75 -4.35 -1.76 5.65
CA GLY A 75 -4.52 -2.91 6.52
C GLY A 75 -3.33 -3.11 7.46
N GLY A 76 -3.60 -3.29 8.76
CA GLY A 76 -2.60 -3.56 9.78
C GLY A 76 -1.86 -2.33 10.31
N GLU A 77 -0.65 -2.54 10.84
CA GLU A 77 0.12 -1.45 11.47
C GLU A 77 0.69 -0.49 10.42
N LEU A 78 0.43 0.82 10.58
CA LEU A 78 0.97 1.87 9.69
C LEU A 78 2.50 1.81 9.60
N ARG A 79 3.19 1.41 10.68
CA ARG A 79 4.64 1.24 10.65
C ARG A 79 5.10 0.27 9.56
N HIS A 80 4.40 -0.85 9.38
CA HIS A 80 4.73 -1.82 8.34
C HIS A 80 4.50 -1.25 6.94
N ALA A 81 3.42 -0.48 6.75
CA ALA A 81 3.15 0.20 5.47
C ALA A 81 4.26 1.21 5.09
N PHE A 82 4.81 1.92 6.07
CA PHE A 82 5.92 2.87 5.83
C PHE A 82 7.29 2.19 5.65
N LEU A 83 7.47 0.98 6.16
CA LEU A 83 8.67 0.18 5.93
C LEU A 83 8.63 -0.61 4.62
N ASP A 84 7.46 -0.71 3.99
CA ASP A 84 7.29 -1.38 2.71
C ASP A 84 7.52 -0.40 1.54
N PRO A 85 8.60 -0.58 0.76
CA PRO A 85 8.90 0.28 -0.38
C PRO A 85 7.80 0.26 -1.46
N VAL A 86 7.06 -0.84 -1.60
CA VAL A 86 5.94 -0.94 -2.55
C VAL A 86 4.82 -0.01 -2.15
N THR A 87 4.42 -0.05 -0.87
CA THR A 87 3.39 0.85 -0.33
C THR A 87 3.82 2.31 -0.46
N THR A 88 5.07 2.62 -0.14
CA THR A 88 5.63 3.98 -0.27
C THR A 88 5.58 4.46 -1.72
N ALA A 89 6.00 3.62 -2.67
CA ALA A 89 5.96 3.95 -4.10
C ALA A 89 4.52 4.10 -4.64
N MET A 90 3.56 3.29 -4.15
CA MET A 90 2.15 3.48 -4.48
C MET A 90 1.62 4.81 -3.94
N MET A 91 1.98 5.17 -2.71
CA MET A 91 1.58 6.45 -2.13
C MET A 91 2.14 7.64 -2.90
N ASP A 92 3.37 7.54 -3.42
CA ASP A 92 3.96 8.55 -4.31
C ASP A 92 3.07 8.77 -5.55
N GLY A 93 2.76 7.71 -6.29
CA GLY A 93 1.90 7.82 -7.47
C GLY A 93 0.50 8.34 -7.16
N LEU A 94 -0.08 7.91 -6.04
CA LEU A 94 -1.41 8.35 -5.58
C LEU A 94 -1.41 9.84 -5.23
N THR A 95 -0.41 10.30 -4.47
CA THR A 95 -0.28 11.72 -4.09
C THR A 95 -0.06 12.62 -5.29
N ASP A 96 0.74 12.20 -6.26
CA ASP A 96 0.95 12.92 -7.51
C ASP A 96 -0.37 13.15 -8.27
N ALA A 97 -1.17 12.10 -8.45
CA ALA A 97 -2.45 12.18 -9.16
C ALA A 97 -3.47 13.08 -8.42
N LEU A 98 -3.52 13.01 -7.08
CA LEU A 98 -4.44 13.80 -6.28
C LEU A 98 -4.00 15.25 -6.12
N ALA A 99 -2.70 15.57 -6.27
CA ALA A 99 -2.19 16.93 -6.23
C ALA A 99 -2.79 17.81 -7.35
N GLU A 100 -3.12 17.23 -8.50
CA GLU A 100 -3.74 17.94 -9.63
C GLU A 100 -5.11 18.54 -9.28
N VAL A 101 -5.83 17.92 -8.33
CA VAL A 101 -7.15 18.39 -7.86
C VAL A 101 -7.09 19.03 -6.48
N SER A 102 -5.88 19.33 -5.97
CA SER A 102 -5.65 19.98 -4.67
C SER A 102 -6.36 19.27 -3.50
N THR A 103 -6.37 17.94 -3.51
CA THR A 103 -7.02 17.10 -2.52
C THR A 103 -6.01 16.60 -1.49
N GLY A 104 -6.34 16.68 -0.21
CA GLY A 104 -5.54 16.12 0.88
C GLY A 104 -5.75 14.61 1.05
N ILE A 105 -4.81 13.94 1.72
CA ILE A 105 -4.92 12.52 2.05
C ILE A 105 -5.06 12.35 3.56
N LEU A 106 -6.00 11.51 3.97
CA LEU A 106 -6.17 11.03 5.34
C LEU A 106 -5.84 9.53 5.39
N LEU A 107 -4.75 9.18 6.06
CA LEU A 107 -4.40 7.79 6.29
C LEU A 107 -5.28 7.21 7.40
N LEU A 108 -5.94 6.12 7.11
CA LEU A 108 -6.82 5.38 8.01
C LEU A 108 -6.23 4.00 8.24
N ARG A 109 -5.92 3.69 9.50
CA ARG A 109 -5.46 2.37 9.89
C ARG A 109 -6.66 1.46 10.09
N ASP A 110 -6.66 0.30 9.46
CA ASP A 110 -7.65 -0.75 9.69
C ASP A 110 -7.01 -1.92 10.44
N ASP A 111 -7.14 -1.91 11.78
CA ASP A 111 -6.55 -2.94 12.64
C ASP A 111 -7.47 -4.17 12.72
N PRO A 112 -7.00 -5.37 12.37
CA PRO A 112 -7.81 -6.58 12.43
C PRO A 112 -8.22 -7.02 13.84
N HIS A 113 -7.55 -6.52 14.88
CA HIS A 113 -7.77 -6.90 16.27
C HIS A 113 -8.70 -5.95 17.05
N GLU A 114 -9.20 -4.89 16.41
CA GLU A 114 -10.13 -3.97 17.05
C GLU A 114 -11.58 -4.38 16.75
N ASP A 115 -12.39 -4.55 17.80
CA ASP A 115 -13.83 -4.82 17.72
C ASP A 115 -14.64 -3.57 17.31
N GLU A 116 -13.97 -2.42 17.19
CA GLU A 116 -14.59 -1.16 16.81
C GLU A 116 -14.90 -1.09 15.30
N ALA A 117 -15.84 -0.22 14.95
CA ALA A 117 -16.15 0.05 13.56
C ALA A 117 -14.92 0.58 12.82
N PRO A 118 -14.71 0.18 11.54
CA PRO A 118 -13.59 0.68 10.75
C PRO A 118 -13.52 2.21 10.78
N PRO A 119 -12.33 2.83 10.92
CA PRO A 119 -12.18 4.31 11.03
C PRO A 119 -12.80 5.08 9.87
N VAL A 120 -12.97 4.43 8.72
CA VAL A 120 -13.65 5.00 7.56
C VAL A 120 -15.13 5.33 7.82
N ALA A 121 -15.75 4.78 8.88
CA ALA A 121 -17.14 5.06 9.22
C ALA A 121 -17.38 6.53 9.59
N GLU A 122 -16.44 7.15 10.29
CA GLU A 122 -16.56 8.53 10.81
C GLU A 122 -15.63 9.52 10.11
N ALA A 123 -14.72 9.04 9.25
CA ALA A 123 -13.76 9.89 8.58
C ALA A 123 -14.43 10.93 7.67
N PRO A 124 -14.05 12.22 7.75
CA PRO A 124 -14.61 13.28 6.91
C PRO A 124 -13.93 13.27 5.52
N VAL A 125 -14.23 12.26 4.73
CA VAL A 125 -13.61 12.04 3.40
C VAL A 125 -14.66 12.10 2.29
N ASP A 126 -14.23 12.49 1.09
CA ASP A 126 -15.07 12.59 -0.11
C ASP A 126 -14.95 11.34 -1.00
N ALA A 127 -13.88 10.59 -0.88
CA ALA A 127 -13.65 9.32 -1.56
C ALA A 127 -12.68 8.46 -0.74
N VAL A 128 -12.56 7.18 -1.10
CA VAL A 128 -11.73 6.21 -0.38
C VAL A 128 -10.90 5.37 -1.34
N VAL A 129 -9.63 5.14 -1.00
CA VAL A 129 -8.78 4.12 -1.60
C VAL A 129 -8.55 3.03 -0.56
N LEU A 130 -8.89 1.79 -0.87
CA LEU A 130 -8.62 0.63 -0.04
C LEU A 130 -7.39 -0.11 -0.61
N ILE A 131 -6.37 -0.33 0.21
CA ILE A 131 -5.15 -1.04 -0.21
C ILE A 131 -5.11 -2.42 0.41
N GLY A 132 -5.01 -3.44 -0.46
CA GLY A 132 -4.99 -4.84 -0.07
C GLY A 132 -6.37 -5.43 0.19
N CYS A 133 -6.38 -6.72 0.47
CA CYS A 133 -7.59 -7.50 0.71
C CYS A 133 -7.47 -8.26 2.02
N SER A 134 -8.20 -7.82 3.01
CA SER A 134 -8.41 -8.54 4.27
C SER A 134 -9.92 -8.66 4.53
N GLY A 135 -10.31 -9.51 5.47
CA GLY A 135 -11.71 -9.57 5.88
C GLY A 135 -12.26 -8.22 6.38
N ARG A 136 -11.40 -7.37 6.92
CA ARG A 136 -11.76 -6.01 7.35
C ARG A 136 -11.86 -5.02 6.20
N THR A 137 -11.07 -5.17 5.14
CA THR A 137 -11.21 -4.36 3.92
C THR A 137 -12.63 -4.51 3.34
N ARG A 138 -13.22 -5.71 3.41
CA ARG A 138 -14.62 -5.93 3.03
C ARG A 138 -15.60 -5.19 3.94
N ALA A 139 -15.36 -5.15 5.26
CA ALA A 139 -16.18 -4.39 6.19
C ALA A 139 -16.07 -2.89 5.92
N ALA A 140 -14.86 -2.38 5.67
CA ALA A 140 -14.65 -0.99 5.28
C ALA A 140 -15.34 -0.66 3.95
N LEU A 141 -15.28 -1.54 2.95
CA LEU A 141 -15.96 -1.39 1.67
C LEU A 141 -17.48 -1.29 1.84
N GLU A 142 -18.08 -2.13 2.68
CA GLU A 142 -19.52 -2.10 2.96
C GLU A 142 -19.94 -0.74 3.58
N ILE A 143 -19.17 -0.23 4.52
CA ILE A 143 -19.40 1.10 5.12
C ILE A 143 -19.29 2.20 4.07
N VAL A 144 -18.27 2.16 3.21
CA VAL A 144 -18.07 3.15 2.16
C VAL A 144 -19.24 3.16 1.17
N ARG A 145 -19.76 1.97 0.82
CA ARG A 145 -20.96 1.83 -0.01
C ARG A 145 -22.19 2.41 0.65
N GLN A 146 -22.42 2.12 1.94
CA GLN A 146 -23.55 2.68 2.70
C GLN A 146 -23.48 4.21 2.82
N ARG A 147 -22.27 4.77 2.87
CA ARG A 147 -22.04 6.22 2.84
C ARG A 147 -22.20 6.83 1.44
N GLY A 148 -22.31 6.03 0.39
CA GLY A 148 -22.37 6.48 -1.00
C GLY A 148 -21.09 7.18 -1.48
N LEU A 149 -19.94 6.83 -0.92
CA LEU A 149 -18.67 7.43 -1.28
C LEU A 149 -18.03 6.71 -2.48
N PRO A 150 -17.43 7.46 -3.42
CA PRO A 150 -16.53 6.89 -4.42
C PRO A 150 -15.43 6.04 -3.77
N VAL A 151 -15.16 4.86 -4.31
CA VAL A 151 -14.14 3.95 -3.79
C VAL A 151 -13.37 3.28 -4.90
N VAL A 152 -12.05 3.15 -4.72
CA VAL A 152 -11.15 2.35 -5.56
C VAL A 152 -10.44 1.34 -4.68
N VAL A 153 -10.27 0.12 -5.16
CA VAL A 153 -9.55 -0.94 -4.44
C VAL A 153 -8.26 -1.29 -5.19
N ILE A 154 -7.13 -1.27 -4.50
CA ILE A 154 -5.85 -1.74 -5.03
C ILE A 154 -5.60 -3.15 -4.49
N GLU A 155 -5.53 -4.12 -5.41
CA GLU A 155 -5.21 -5.52 -5.13
C GLU A 155 -6.12 -6.16 -4.06
N GLY A 156 -7.42 -6.16 -4.32
CA GLY A 156 -8.40 -6.80 -3.48
C GLY A 156 -9.67 -7.15 -4.25
N ASP A 157 -10.41 -8.15 -3.76
CA ASP A 157 -11.74 -8.45 -4.28
C ASP A 157 -12.76 -7.46 -3.71
N ALA A 158 -13.39 -6.71 -4.60
CA ALA A 158 -14.38 -5.70 -4.26
C ALA A 158 -15.72 -5.90 -4.99
N GLY A 159 -15.84 -7.00 -5.75
CA GLY A 159 -16.96 -7.20 -6.67
C GLY A 159 -16.79 -6.39 -7.97
N ASP A 160 -17.69 -6.63 -8.92
CA ASP A 160 -17.57 -6.06 -10.28
C ASP A 160 -18.02 -4.60 -10.38
N ASP A 161 -18.70 -4.11 -9.37
CA ASP A 161 -19.26 -2.75 -9.28
C ASP A 161 -18.27 -1.70 -8.75
N VAL A 162 -17.09 -2.13 -8.29
CA VAL A 162 -16.06 -1.25 -7.72
C VAL A 162 -14.82 -1.23 -8.62
N PRO A 163 -14.34 -0.06 -9.04
CA PRO A 163 -13.09 0.07 -9.77
C PRO A 163 -11.92 -0.54 -9.00
N ARG A 164 -11.13 -1.37 -9.67
CA ARG A 164 -9.98 -2.05 -9.10
C ARG A 164 -8.70 -1.73 -9.87
N VAL A 165 -7.61 -1.63 -9.16
CA VAL A 165 -6.25 -1.63 -9.73
C VAL A 165 -5.60 -2.95 -9.35
N THR A 166 -5.35 -3.80 -10.35
CA THR A 166 -4.89 -5.18 -10.15
C THR A 166 -3.59 -5.47 -10.88
N LEU A 167 -2.94 -6.57 -10.50
CA LEU A 167 -1.75 -7.14 -11.17
C LEU A 167 -2.03 -8.56 -11.66
N ASP A 168 -1.17 -9.02 -12.57
CA ASP A 168 -1.04 -10.40 -13.03
C ASP A 168 -0.27 -11.27 -12.01
N ASN A 169 -0.62 -11.21 -10.72
CA ASN A 169 0.12 -11.85 -9.62
C ASN A 169 0.39 -13.34 -9.86
N ARG A 170 -0.59 -14.07 -10.39
CA ARG A 170 -0.50 -15.52 -10.63
C ARG A 170 0.45 -15.83 -11.79
N GLU A 171 0.27 -15.16 -12.93
CA GLU A 171 1.08 -15.34 -14.13
C GLU A 171 2.54 -14.96 -13.87
N ALA A 172 2.76 -13.83 -13.20
CA ALA A 172 4.08 -13.33 -12.84
C ALA A 172 4.80 -14.28 -11.85
N SER A 173 4.05 -14.83 -10.88
CA SER A 173 4.61 -15.80 -9.94
C SER A 173 4.93 -17.14 -10.62
N ALA A 174 4.12 -17.56 -11.60
CA ALA A 174 4.42 -18.72 -12.41
C ALA A 174 5.64 -18.49 -13.33
N GLU A 175 5.83 -17.26 -13.81
CA GLU A 175 6.99 -16.90 -14.64
C GLU A 175 8.30 -17.07 -13.86
N ILE A 176 8.42 -16.51 -12.66
CA ILE A 176 9.63 -16.64 -11.86
C ILE A 176 9.86 -18.06 -11.38
N ALA A 177 8.80 -18.82 -11.10
CA ALA A 177 8.90 -20.24 -10.77
C ALA A 177 9.43 -21.06 -11.98
N ARG A 178 8.98 -20.75 -13.21
CA ARG A 178 9.50 -21.37 -14.44
C ARG A 178 10.97 -21.01 -14.69
N HIS A 179 11.40 -19.78 -14.36
CA HIS A 179 12.83 -19.43 -14.41
C HIS A 179 13.66 -20.36 -13.49
N VAL A 180 13.24 -20.52 -12.23
CA VAL A 180 13.92 -21.41 -11.25
C VAL A 180 13.93 -22.86 -11.75
N ARG A 181 12.85 -23.36 -12.33
CA ARG A 181 12.79 -24.69 -12.93
C ARG A 181 13.70 -24.81 -14.15
N GLY A 182 13.76 -23.77 -14.98
CA GLY A 182 14.65 -23.70 -16.16
C GLY A 182 16.12 -23.78 -15.82
N LEU A 183 16.51 -23.31 -14.62
CA LEU A 183 17.86 -23.47 -14.08
C LEU A 183 18.17 -24.92 -13.62
N GLY A 184 17.16 -25.79 -13.49
CA GLY A 184 17.32 -27.20 -13.11
C GLY A 184 16.99 -27.49 -11.64
N HIS A 185 16.45 -26.56 -10.87
CA HIS A 185 16.07 -26.82 -9.48
C HIS A 185 14.84 -27.72 -9.39
N ALA A 186 14.95 -28.82 -8.64
CA ALA A 186 13.87 -29.76 -8.32
C ALA A 186 13.39 -29.57 -6.86
N ASP A 187 14.36 -29.42 -5.94
CA ASP A 187 14.08 -29.21 -4.51
C ASP A 187 13.94 -27.71 -4.23
N VAL A 188 12.70 -27.24 -4.25
CA VAL A 188 12.34 -25.82 -4.15
C VAL A 188 11.34 -25.62 -3.02
N ALA A 189 11.48 -24.52 -2.27
CA ALA A 189 10.50 -24.09 -1.29
C ALA A 189 10.00 -22.68 -1.58
N THR A 190 8.87 -22.30 -0.97
CA THR A 190 8.36 -20.93 -1.06
C THR A 190 8.21 -20.29 0.32
N VAL A 191 8.45 -18.97 0.37
CA VAL A 191 8.13 -18.11 1.52
C VAL A 191 7.03 -17.14 1.10
N THR A 192 5.83 -17.29 1.69
CA THR A 192 4.68 -16.49 1.31
C THR A 192 4.47 -15.28 2.22
N LEU A 193 3.77 -14.28 1.70
CA LEU A 193 3.11 -13.25 2.48
C LEU A 193 2.08 -13.87 3.44
N PRO A 194 1.55 -13.14 4.43
CA PRO A 194 0.49 -13.63 5.30
C PRO A 194 -0.71 -14.17 4.52
N LEU A 195 -1.27 -15.29 4.96
CA LEU A 195 -2.48 -15.89 4.39
C LEU A 195 -3.77 -15.27 4.97
N ASP A 196 -3.67 -14.68 6.14
CA ASP A 196 -4.80 -14.15 6.92
C ASP A 196 -4.43 -12.87 7.67
N ALA A 197 -5.43 -12.25 8.27
CA ALA A 197 -5.28 -11.04 9.06
C ALA A 197 -4.53 -11.27 10.38
N ASP A 198 -4.59 -12.49 10.93
CA ASP A 198 -3.93 -12.86 12.19
C ASP A 198 -2.42 -13.06 12.02
N ARG A 199 -1.96 -13.10 10.77
CA ARG A 199 -0.52 -13.14 10.38
C ARG A 199 0.26 -14.27 11.05
N VAL A 200 -0.38 -15.43 11.19
CA VAL A 200 0.22 -16.60 11.83
C VAL A 200 1.34 -17.16 10.96
N ARG A 201 2.56 -17.18 11.49
CA ARG A 201 3.72 -17.83 10.85
C ARG A 201 3.60 -19.35 10.89
N GLY A 202 4.22 -20.04 9.95
CA GLY A 202 4.34 -21.49 9.98
C GLY A 202 4.14 -22.17 8.62
N PRO A 203 4.17 -23.51 8.59
CA PRO A 203 4.03 -24.26 7.35
C PRO A 203 2.75 -23.95 6.59
N ILE A 204 2.81 -23.98 5.27
CA ILE A 204 1.63 -23.87 4.40
C ILE A 204 0.95 -25.22 4.33
N THR A 205 -0.24 -25.34 4.94
CA THR A 205 -1.06 -26.54 4.86
C THR A 205 -2.29 -26.31 3.98
N ALA A 206 -2.88 -27.38 3.46
CA ALA A 206 -4.12 -27.28 2.68
C ALA A 206 -5.25 -26.62 3.47
N GLU A 207 -5.33 -26.89 4.78
CA GLU A 207 -6.30 -26.29 5.68
C GLU A 207 -6.10 -24.75 5.77
N ARG A 208 -4.88 -24.29 6.01
CA ARG A 208 -4.58 -22.85 6.07
C ARG A 208 -4.88 -22.14 4.76
N VAL A 209 -4.55 -22.76 3.63
CA VAL A 209 -4.84 -22.21 2.30
C VAL A 209 -6.35 -22.11 2.06
N SER A 210 -7.13 -23.09 2.50
CA SER A 210 -8.60 -23.08 2.34
C SER A 210 -9.29 -21.98 3.17
N MET A 211 -8.66 -21.55 4.26
CA MET A 211 -9.16 -20.47 5.13
C MET A 211 -8.58 -19.10 4.78
N ALA A 212 -7.61 -19.05 3.89
CA ALA A 212 -6.92 -17.82 3.53
C ALA A 212 -7.86 -16.81 2.85
N LYS A 213 -7.62 -15.53 3.11
CA LYS A 213 -8.45 -14.42 2.63
C LYS A 213 -7.65 -13.29 1.99
N VAL A 214 -6.37 -13.50 1.73
CA VAL A 214 -5.48 -12.52 1.11
C VAL A 214 -5.24 -12.94 -0.34
N ASP A 215 -5.99 -12.33 -1.26
CA ASP A 215 -6.01 -12.71 -2.67
C ASP A 215 -4.63 -12.68 -3.31
N VAL A 216 -3.84 -11.61 -3.07
CA VAL A 216 -2.46 -11.49 -3.60
C VAL A 216 -1.58 -12.68 -3.18
N THR A 217 -1.65 -13.09 -1.91
CA THR A 217 -0.88 -14.24 -1.41
C THR A 217 -1.31 -15.54 -2.08
N LEU A 218 -2.64 -15.71 -2.25
CA LEU A 218 -3.22 -16.89 -2.89
C LEU A 218 -2.88 -16.96 -4.37
N ASP A 219 -2.98 -15.86 -5.10
CA ASP A 219 -2.65 -15.80 -6.52
C ASP A 219 -1.17 -16.10 -6.77
N ARG A 220 -0.26 -15.47 -5.99
CA ARG A 220 1.16 -15.76 -6.07
C ARG A 220 1.48 -17.21 -5.70
N LEU A 221 0.81 -17.77 -4.68
CA LEU A 221 0.97 -19.18 -4.32
C LEU A 221 0.43 -20.11 -5.41
N ALA A 222 -0.70 -19.80 -6.01
CA ALA A 222 -1.28 -20.56 -7.10
C ALA A 222 -0.35 -20.58 -8.32
N GLY A 223 0.20 -19.43 -8.71
CA GLY A 223 1.18 -19.34 -9.80
C GLY A 223 2.46 -20.15 -9.53
N PHE A 224 3.00 -20.08 -8.32
CA PHE A 224 4.13 -20.91 -7.92
C PHE A 224 3.80 -22.42 -8.02
N ARG A 225 2.64 -22.83 -7.53
CA ARG A 225 2.19 -24.24 -7.54
C ARG A 225 1.87 -24.80 -8.92
N GLU A 226 1.62 -23.97 -9.92
CA GLU A 226 1.54 -24.44 -11.32
C GLU A 226 2.85 -25.10 -11.78
N VAL A 227 3.97 -24.67 -11.21
CA VAL A 227 5.30 -25.14 -11.56
C VAL A 227 5.81 -26.17 -10.55
N TYR A 228 5.56 -25.94 -9.27
CA TYR A 228 5.99 -26.78 -8.14
C TYR A 228 4.80 -27.14 -7.25
N PRO A 229 3.93 -28.09 -7.68
CA PRO A 229 2.67 -28.40 -7.00
C PRO A 229 2.83 -28.91 -5.57
N ASP A 230 3.89 -29.67 -5.32
CA ASP A 230 4.14 -30.37 -4.05
C ASP A 230 5.25 -29.70 -3.20
N ALA A 231 5.78 -28.58 -3.66
CA ALA A 231 6.87 -27.90 -2.96
C ALA A 231 6.41 -27.41 -1.56
N PRO A 232 7.24 -27.61 -0.53
CA PRO A 232 6.97 -27.09 0.79
C PRO A 232 7.01 -25.58 0.81
N GLY A 233 6.37 -24.99 1.82
CA GLY A 233 6.43 -23.55 2.00
C GLY A 233 6.10 -23.13 3.42
N VAL A 234 6.50 -21.91 3.74
CA VAL A 234 6.26 -21.27 5.04
C VAL A 234 5.63 -19.90 4.83
N THR A 235 4.62 -19.61 5.61
CA THR A 235 3.98 -18.29 5.66
C THR A 235 4.74 -17.38 6.61
N ALA A 236 5.12 -16.21 6.16
CA ALA A 236 5.67 -15.12 6.95
C ALA A 236 4.58 -14.36 7.73
N GLY A 237 4.96 -13.65 8.79
CA GLY A 237 4.04 -12.81 9.56
C GLY A 237 3.82 -11.43 8.93
N ALA A 238 4.79 -10.95 8.13
CA ALA A 238 4.70 -9.68 7.39
C ALA A 238 5.68 -9.71 6.21
N SER A 239 5.55 -8.74 5.28
CA SER A 239 6.57 -8.47 4.26
C SER A 239 7.73 -7.69 4.90
N LEU A 240 8.56 -8.36 5.68
CA LEU A 240 9.70 -7.78 6.38
C LEU A 240 10.92 -8.70 6.27
N VAL A 241 12.12 -8.11 6.32
CA VAL A 241 13.38 -8.85 6.27
C VAL A 241 13.48 -9.87 7.42
N ASP A 242 13.13 -9.47 8.65
CA ASP A 242 13.17 -10.36 9.81
C ASP A 242 12.22 -11.56 9.67
N ASP A 243 11.05 -11.36 9.07
CA ASP A 243 10.11 -12.44 8.78
C ASP A 243 10.66 -13.42 7.74
N GLY A 244 11.33 -12.90 6.72
CA GLY A 244 12.05 -13.70 5.73
C GLY A 244 13.16 -14.53 6.38
N MET A 245 13.94 -13.96 7.30
CA MET A 245 14.97 -14.69 8.05
C MET A 245 14.38 -15.82 8.91
N ILE A 246 13.29 -15.56 9.62
CA ILE A 246 12.60 -16.58 10.44
C ILE A 246 12.12 -17.73 9.56
N ALA A 247 11.45 -17.42 8.44
CA ALA A 247 10.94 -18.40 7.49
C ALA A 247 12.08 -19.23 6.88
N ALA A 248 13.18 -18.59 6.45
CA ALA A 248 14.32 -19.27 5.87
C ALA A 248 14.98 -20.25 6.83
N ARG A 249 15.20 -19.85 8.09
CA ARG A 249 15.77 -20.75 9.10
C ARG A 249 14.93 -22.01 9.27
N SER A 250 13.61 -21.93 9.25
CA SER A 250 12.74 -23.11 9.35
C SER A 250 12.76 -24.03 8.12
N LEU A 251 13.22 -23.54 6.97
CA LEU A 251 13.37 -24.31 5.74
C LEU A 251 14.80 -24.87 5.54
N LEU A 252 15.80 -24.24 6.15
CA LEU A 252 17.20 -24.52 5.89
C LEU A 252 17.91 -25.23 7.05
N ALA A 253 17.42 -25.10 8.27
CA ALA A 253 18.08 -25.58 9.47
C ALA A 253 17.11 -26.28 10.43
N ASP A 254 17.67 -27.15 11.27
CA ASP A 254 16.95 -27.76 12.39
C ASP A 254 16.86 -26.83 13.62
N ALA A 255 16.30 -27.34 14.72
CA ALA A 255 16.11 -26.59 15.96
C ALA A 255 17.44 -26.18 16.64
N ASP A 256 18.54 -26.87 16.35
CA ASP A 256 19.87 -26.60 16.88
C ASP A 256 20.67 -25.63 15.93
N GLY A 257 20.05 -25.21 14.84
CA GLY A 257 20.63 -24.33 13.83
C GLY A 257 21.59 -25.04 12.87
N MET A 258 21.56 -26.38 12.81
CA MET A 258 22.35 -27.15 11.87
C MET A 258 21.61 -27.27 10.52
N LEU A 259 22.35 -27.14 9.43
CA LEU A 259 21.79 -27.28 8.10
C LEU A 259 21.12 -28.64 7.90
N LEU A 260 19.88 -28.62 7.37
CA LEU A 260 19.17 -29.83 6.97
C LEU A 260 19.92 -30.53 5.81
N ALA A 261 20.02 -31.87 5.88
CA ALA A 261 20.63 -32.66 4.80
C ALA A 261 19.82 -32.54 3.49
N GLU A 262 18.48 -32.58 3.62
CA GLU A 262 17.52 -32.44 2.52
C GLU A 262 16.89 -31.04 2.55
N ARG A 263 17.70 -30.01 2.32
CA ARG A 263 17.23 -28.63 2.22
C ARG A 263 16.90 -28.25 0.77
N PRO A 264 16.03 -27.24 0.54
CA PRO A 264 15.79 -26.74 -0.79
C PRO A 264 17.07 -26.12 -1.40
N THR A 265 17.23 -26.29 -2.70
CA THR A 265 18.30 -25.67 -3.49
C THR A 265 17.90 -24.29 -4.03
N ALA A 266 16.59 -23.98 -3.96
CA ALA A 266 16.06 -22.67 -4.31
C ALA A 266 14.88 -22.29 -3.41
N ILE A 267 14.75 -21.00 -3.11
CA ILE A 267 13.61 -20.43 -2.39
C ILE A 267 13.00 -19.31 -3.25
N VAL A 268 11.68 -19.45 -3.51
CA VAL A 268 10.85 -18.43 -4.17
C VAL A 268 10.09 -17.65 -3.10
N ALA A 269 10.46 -16.40 -2.89
CA ALA A 269 9.83 -15.53 -1.91
C ALA A 269 8.78 -14.63 -2.59
N GLN A 270 7.63 -14.45 -1.95
CA GLN A 270 6.54 -13.64 -2.48
C GLN A 270 6.74 -12.12 -2.33
N SER A 271 7.86 -11.68 -1.74
CA SER A 271 8.29 -10.27 -1.78
C SER A 271 9.81 -10.18 -1.73
N ASP A 272 10.33 -9.05 -2.19
CA ASP A 272 11.78 -8.79 -2.17
C ASP A 272 12.31 -8.63 -0.74
N LEU A 273 11.52 -8.05 0.17
CA LEU A 273 11.91 -7.96 1.59
C LEU A 273 12.04 -9.36 2.23
N LEU A 274 11.14 -10.28 1.91
CA LEU A 274 11.26 -11.67 2.34
C LEU A 274 12.49 -12.35 1.69
N ALA A 275 12.74 -12.11 0.41
CA ALA A 275 13.93 -12.64 -0.29
C ALA A 275 15.24 -12.14 0.35
N VAL A 276 15.33 -10.85 0.70
CA VAL A 276 16.48 -10.31 1.45
C VAL A 276 16.67 -11.03 2.79
N GLY A 277 15.57 -11.28 3.49
CA GLY A 277 15.60 -12.04 4.74
C GLY A 277 16.11 -13.47 4.55
N VAL A 278 15.66 -14.14 3.48
CA VAL A 278 16.15 -15.48 3.11
C VAL A 278 17.65 -15.46 2.84
N ILE A 279 18.14 -14.49 2.06
CA ILE A 279 19.56 -14.34 1.75
C ILE A 279 20.38 -14.16 3.02
N ARG A 280 19.98 -13.25 3.91
CA ARG A 280 20.69 -13.01 5.18
C ARG A 280 20.74 -14.25 6.07
N ALA A 281 19.63 -14.97 6.19
CA ALA A 281 19.61 -16.21 6.96
C ALA A 281 20.49 -17.30 6.34
N ALA A 282 20.52 -17.41 5.00
CA ALA A 282 21.41 -18.33 4.28
C ALA A 282 22.88 -18.00 4.56
N GLU A 283 23.27 -16.73 4.48
CA GLU A 283 24.63 -16.26 4.78
C GLU A 283 25.06 -16.54 6.23
N GLU A 284 24.14 -16.29 7.21
CA GLU A 284 24.39 -16.64 8.63
C GLU A 284 24.57 -18.14 8.84
N LEU A 285 23.94 -18.98 8.05
CA LEU A 285 24.09 -20.44 8.04
C LEU A 285 25.31 -20.91 7.23
N GLY A 286 26.09 -19.98 6.67
CA GLY A 286 27.29 -20.29 5.86
C GLY A 286 27.00 -20.69 4.42
N LEU A 287 25.78 -20.52 3.94
CA LEU A 287 25.41 -20.76 2.54
C LEU A 287 25.69 -19.52 1.69
N LYS A 288 26.17 -19.73 0.49
CA LYS A 288 26.39 -18.67 -0.51
C LYS A 288 25.20 -18.58 -1.46
N VAL A 289 24.79 -17.36 -1.77
CA VAL A 289 23.77 -17.06 -2.78
C VAL A 289 24.47 -16.40 -3.97
N PRO A 290 24.34 -16.95 -5.19
CA PRO A 290 23.45 -18.05 -5.58
C PRO A 290 24.04 -19.47 -5.52
N GLU A 291 25.34 -19.66 -5.20
CA GLU A 291 26.07 -20.89 -5.44
C GLU A 291 25.52 -22.11 -4.67
N ASP A 292 25.10 -21.94 -3.41
CA ASP A 292 24.57 -23.01 -2.56
C ASP A 292 23.03 -22.92 -2.42
N LEU A 293 22.45 -21.73 -2.68
CA LEU A 293 21.01 -21.48 -2.62
C LEU A 293 20.61 -20.40 -3.62
N THR A 294 19.77 -20.71 -4.58
CA THR A 294 19.09 -19.72 -5.40
C THR A 294 17.97 -19.06 -4.61
N VAL A 295 17.90 -17.71 -4.65
CA VAL A 295 16.82 -16.94 -4.02
C VAL A 295 16.24 -15.97 -5.04
N VAL A 296 14.93 -16.01 -5.21
CA VAL A 296 14.21 -15.09 -6.08
C VAL A 296 13.06 -14.41 -5.33
N GLY A 297 12.73 -13.19 -5.74
CA GLY A 297 11.76 -12.34 -5.07
C GLY A 297 10.59 -11.92 -5.95
N PHE A 298 9.81 -11.00 -5.43
CA PHE A 298 8.71 -10.32 -6.09
C PHE A 298 8.68 -8.89 -5.57
N ASP A 299 8.44 -7.90 -6.39
CA ASP A 299 8.17 -6.47 -6.20
C ASP A 299 9.09 -5.58 -7.05
N GLY A 300 10.34 -5.95 -7.26
CA GLY A 300 11.33 -5.17 -8.01
C GLY A 300 11.81 -3.92 -7.28
N ILE A 301 11.83 -3.97 -5.93
CA ILE A 301 12.28 -2.85 -5.11
C ILE A 301 13.81 -2.71 -5.12
N ALA A 302 14.31 -1.51 -4.82
CA ALA A 302 15.70 -1.32 -4.41
C ALA A 302 15.83 -1.79 -2.95
N ALA A 303 16.34 -3.01 -2.77
CA ALA A 303 16.41 -3.62 -1.44
C ALA A 303 17.72 -3.23 -0.74
N ASP A 304 17.61 -2.44 0.32
CA ASP A 304 18.74 -2.17 1.22
C ASP A 304 19.18 -3.46 1.93
N GLY A 305 20.48 -3.69 1.95
CA GLY A 305 21.09 -4.81 2.66
C GLY A 305 21.57 -5.98 1.79
N LEU A 306 21.48 -5.89 0.47
CA LEU A 306 22.13 -6.82 -0.48
C LEU A 306 23.51 -6.34 -0.92
N GLY A 307 24.00 -5.20 -0.40
CA GLY A 307 25.25 -4.60 -0.88
C GLY A 307 25.18 -4.28 -2.37
N SER A 308 26.06 -4.87 -3.17
CA SER A 308 26.04 -4.76 -4.64
C SER A 308 25.25 -5.86 -5.34
N LEU A 309 24.71 -6.84 -4.61
CA LEU A 309 24.01 -7.99 -5.19
C LEU A 309 22.63 -7.57 -5.70
N ARG A 310 22.33 -7.85 -6.97
CA ARG A 310 21.04 -7.58 -7.58
C ARG A 310 20.12 -8.79 -7.47
N LEU A 311 18.96 -8.60 -6.88
CA LEU A 311 17.96 -9.67 -6.73
C LEU A 311 17.32 -10.03 -8.08
N THR A 312 17.24 -11.33 -8.38
CA THR A 312 16.36 -11.85 -9.43
C THR A 312 14.92 -11.78 -8.92
N THR A 313 14.04 -11.02 -9.60
CA THR A 313 12.72 -10.71 -9.07
C THR A 313 11.70 -10.40 -10.18
N ILE A 314 10.45 -10.42 -9.80
CA ILE A 314 9.36 -9.84 -10.59
C ILE A 314 9.13 -8.39 -10.14
N ALA A 315 9.26 -7.45 -11.05
CA ALA A 315 9.03 -6.03 -10.76
C ALA A 315 7.59 -5.63 -11.04
N GLN A 316 6.92 -5.08 -10.04
CA GLN A 316 5.59 -4.51 -10.18
C GLN A 316 5.64 -2.99 -10.38
N PRO A 317 4.71 -2.39 -11.16
CA PRO A 317 4.68 -0.94 -11.41
C PRO A 317 4.00 -0.18 -10.27
N ALA A 318 4.58 -0.18 -9.05
CA ALA A 318 3.95 0.32 -7.85
C ALA A 318 3.51 1.79 -7.94
N VAL A 319 4.36 2.68 -8.48
CA VAL A 319 4.01 4.10 -8.70
C VAL A 319 2.82 4.24 -9.66
N ALA A 320 2.83 3.48 -10.76
CA ALA A 320 1.74 3.53 -11.73
C ALA A 320 0.41 3.01 -11.15
N LYS A 321 0.45 1.99 -10.28
CA LYS A 321 -0.74 1.51 -9.56
C LYS A 321 -1.35 2.61 -8.70
N GLY A 322 -0.52 3.28 -7.91
CA GLY A 322 -0.96 4.40 -7.06
C GLY A 322 -1.55 5.54 -7.88
N ARG A 323 -0.87 5.93 -8.96
CA ARG A 323 -1.33 6.97 -9.89
C ARG A 323 -2.69 6.60 -10.49
N ALA A 324 -2.84 5.39 -11.02
CA ALA A 324 -4.10 4.93 -11.58
C ALA A 324 -5.25 5.00 -10.56
N ALA A 325 -5.02 4.60 -9.31
CA ALA A 325 -6.03 4.71 -8.27
C ALA A 325 -6.43 6.18 -8.01
N GLY A 326 -5.47 7.10 -7.96
CA GLY A 326 -5.74 8.54 -7.80
C GLY A 326 -6.51 9.14 -8.98
N GLU A 327 -6.19 8.76 -10.20
CA GLU A 327 -6.90 9.17 -11.42
C GLU A 327 -8.36 8.67 -11.40
N GLN A 328 -8.60 7.42 -10.99
CA GLN A 328 -9.97 6.88 -10.88
C GLN A 328 -10.77 7.61 -9.80
N VAL A 329 -10.17 7.91 -8.65
CA VAL A 329 -10.80 8.73 -7.61
C VAL A 329 -11.15 10.11 -8.16
N THR A 330 -10.24 10.77 -8.87
CA THR A 330 -10.45 12.10 -9.46
C THR A 330 -11.61 12.09 -10.45
N ARG A 331 -11.68 11.09 -11.33
CA ARG A 331 -12.80 10.89 -12.27
C ARG A 331 -14.14 10.79 -11.53
N MET A 332 -14.19 9.93 -10.50
CA MET A 332 -15.42 9.73 -9.74
C MET A 332 -15.85 10.97 -8.96
N LEU A 333 -14.91 11.74 -8.43
CA LEU A 333 -15.18 13.03 -7.76
C LEU A 333 -15.72 14.10 -8.73
N SER A 334 -15.41 13.99 -10.03
CA SER A 334 -15.99 14.86 -11.08
C SER A 334 -17.33 14.35 -11.61
N GLY A 335 -17.81 13.20 -11.13
CA GLY A 335 -19.10 12.61 -11.51
C GLY A 335 -19.02 11.64 -12.70
N GLU A 336 -17.82 11.27 -13.14
CA GLU A 336 -17.60 10.24 -14.15
C GLU A 336 -17.49 8.86 -13.48
N PRO A 337 -17.86 7.76 -14.16
CA PRO A 337 -17.66 6.42 -13.63
C PRO A 337 -16.16 6.09 -13.54
N GLY A 338 -15.77 5.39 -12.48
CA GLY A 338 -14.44 4.81 -12.36
C GLY A 338 -14.30 3.55 -13.23
N GLU A 339 -13.09 3.26 -13.64
CA GLU A 339 -12.75 2.09 -14.46
C GLU A 339 -11.68 1.23 -13.77
N SER A 340 -11.79 -0.09 -13.91
CA SER A 340 -10.74 -1.00 -13.43
C SER A 340 -9.52 -0.94 -14.34
N VAL A 341 -8.34 -0.97 -13.73
CA VAL A 341 -7.04 -0.94 -14.43
C VAL A 341 -6.25 -2.19 -14.05
N HIS A 342 -5.73 -2.89 -15.04
CA HIS A 342 -4.89 -4.05 -14.85
C HIS A 342 -3.48 -3.77 -15.35
N PHE A 343 -2.48 -4.08 -14.53
CA PHE A 343 -1.06 -3.97 -14.88
C PHE A 343 -0.41 -5.33 -14.95
N THR A 344 0.59 -5.44 -15.81
CA THR A 344 1.48 -6.60 -15.89
C THR A 344 2.81 -6.30 -15.20
N CYS A 345 3.35 -7.31 -14.54
CA CYS A 345 4.67 -7.28 -13.93
C CYS A 345 5.76 -7.53 -14.97
N THR A 346 7.01 -7.29 -14.60
CA THR A 346 8.17 -7.52 -15.49
C THR A 346 9.22 -8.35 -14.76
N PHE A 347 9.64 -9.46 -15.39
CA PHE A 347 10.77 -10.25 -14.88
C PHE A 347 12.07 -9.43 -14.98
N ARG A 348 12.86 -9.45 -13.91
CA ARG A 348 14.18 -8.84 -13.83
C ARG A 348 15.19 -9.87 -13.34
N GLU A 349 16.08 -10.28 -14.21
CA GLU A 349 17.20 -11.14 -13.87
C GLU A 349 18.24 -10.36 -13.08
N GLY A 350 18.69 -10.94 -11.97
CA GLY A 350 19.71 -10.43 -11.09
C GLY A 350 20.86 -11.44 -10.95
N GLU A 351 21.46 -11.45 -9.77
CA GLU A 351 22.66 -12.27 -9.45
C GLU A 351 22.37 -13.33 -8.37
N THR A 352 21.12 -13.43 -7.91
CA THR A 352 20.71 -14.33 -6.82
C THR A 352 20.17 -15.67 -7.28
N SER A 353 20.21 -15.95 -8.58
CA SER A 353 19.78 -17.23 -9.16
C SER A 353 20.85 -17.81 -10.06
N ALA A 354 21.14 -19.11 -9.90
CA ALA A 354 22.09 -19.89 -10.70
C ALA A 354 21.62 -21.36 -10.73
N PRO A 355 22.13 -22.21 -11.66
CA PRO A 355 21.84 -23.65 -11.61
C PRO A 355 22.24 -24.28 -10.27
N PRO A 356 21.50 -25.32 -9.80
CA PRO A 356 21.87 -26.02 -8.58
C PRO A 356 23.28 -26.62 -8.69
N ARG A 357 24.00 -26.53 -7.57
CA ARG A 357 25.34 -27.17 -7.50
C ARG A 357 25.21 -28.68 -7.74
N ALA A 358 25.98 -29.22 -8.66
CA ALA A 358 26.07 -30.68 -8.82
C ALA A 358 26.58 -31.28 -7.49
N LEU A 359 25.79 -32.18 -6.90
CA LEU A 359 26.16 -32.95 -5.71
C LEU A 359 27.24 -33.98 -6.03
#